data_d42704b144778876989766272025de21
#
_entry.id   d42704b144778876989766272025de21
#
_cell.length_a   1.000
_cell.length_b   1.000
_cell.length_c   1.000
_cell.angle_alpha   90.00
_cell.angle_beta   90.00
_cell.angle_gamma   90.00
#
_symmetry.space_group_name_H-M   'P 1'
#
loop_
_entity.id
_entity.type
_entity.pdbx_description
1 polymer ?
#
loop_
_entity_poly.entity_id
_entity_poly.type
_entity_poly.pdbx_seq_one_letter_code
_entity_poly.pdbx_strand_id
1 'polypeptide(L)'
;MYNSNDITYPLISWYKLYKRDLPWRRDFNHANTPYNILVSEFMLQQTTVNSVIDHYNRFIDRWPDLKIFSDATEDEVLEMWSGLGYYSRGTNLLKTCKIINEQYQGKVPNSMDILKTLPGIGDYISSAIVSIAYDMPSQAVDTNIQRVITRYFSLKYDDPTKNKKNVQDIIFELTSHDSPREVIQGLMDLGSKFCKPREVHCKECPLNDGCVAFSNKFFDYSKVKKQKKIPIKYGYVFLIKKSNGSYMITKRSSKGVLANTYQ
;
A
#
# COMPACT_ATOMS: atom_id res chain seq x y z
N MET A 1 9.07 23.68 -18.64
CA MET A 1 8.84 22.23 -18.83
C MET A 1 10.01 21.53 -18.15
N TYR A 2 9.79 20.61 -17.23
CA TYR A 2 10.87 19.80 -16.63
C TYR A 2 11.17 18.63 -17.58
N ASN A 3 12.39 18.11 -17.51
CA ASN A 3 12.74 16.90 -18.24
C ASN A 3 12.53 15.70 -17.29
N SER A 4 11.71 14.74 -17.67
CA SER A 4 11.43 13.55 -16.86
C SER A 4 12.70 12.79 -16.48
N ASN A 5 13.71 12.78 -17.35
CA ASN A 5 15.00 12.15 -17.10
C ASN A 5 15.76 12.78 -15.90
N ASP A 6 15.53 14.06 -15.59
CA ASP A 6 16.18 14.73 -14.45
C ASP A 6 15.69 14.14 -13.10
N ILE A 7 14.55 13.45 -13.12
CA ILE A 7 13.98 12.76 -11.96
C ILE A 7 14.20 11.27 -12.05
N THR A 8 13.82 10.63 -13.16
CA THR A 8 13.79 9.18 -13.26
C THR A 8 15.19 8.56 -13.26
N TYR A 9 16.16 9.17 -13.94
CA TYR A 9 17.51 8.62 -14.01
C TYR A 9 18.21 8.56 -12.63
N PRO A 10 18.33 9.65 -11.84
CA PRO A 10 18.96 9.59 -10.53
C PRO A 10 18.14 8.75 -9.54
N LEU A 11 16.80 8.76 -9.63
CA LEU A 11 15.93 7.95 -8.80
C LEU A 11 16.15 6.45 -9.03
N ILE A 12 16.08 6.01 -10.28
CA ILE A 12 16.20 4.59 -10.66
C ILE A 12 17.62 4.09 -10.39
N SER A 13 18.65 4.88 -10.71
CA SER A 13 20.04 4.53 -10.42
C SER A 13 20.25 4.29 -8.93
N TRP A 14 19.75 5.19 -8.09
CA TRP A 14 19.79 5.04 -6.65
C TRP A 14 18.96 3.84 -6.18
N TYR A 15 17.73 3.66 -6.69
CA TYR A 15 16.84 2.58 -6.31
C TYR A 15 17.46 1.21 -6.60
N LYS A 16 18.08 1.02 -7.75
CA LYS A 16 18.75 -0.25 -8.12
C LYS A 16 19.84 -0.65 -7.12
N LEU A 17 20.55 0.31 -6.55
CA LEU A 17 21.66 0.06 -5.60
C LEU A 17 21.18 -0.08 -4.15
N TYR A 18 20.11 0.63 -3.76
CA TYR A 18 19.75 0.84 -2.35
C TYR A 18 18.29 0.49 -2.01
N LYS A 19 17.56 -0.16 -2.91
CA LYS A 19 16.18 -0.59 -2.65
C LYS A 19 16.08 -1.45 -1.40
N ARG A 20 14.99 -1.30 -0.66
CA ARG A 20 14.70 -2.17 0.49
C ARG A 20 14.51 -3.61 0.02
N ASP A 21 15.16 -4.56 0.69
CA ASP A 21 14.88 -5.98 0.50
C ASP A 21 13.56 -6.34 1.20
N LEU A 22 12.49 -6.41 0.40
CA LEU A 22 11.16 -6.75 0.87
C LEU A 22 10.69 -8.04 0.19
N PRO A 23 10.06 -8.99 0.92
CA PRO A 23 9.70 -10.30 0.38
C PRO A 23 8.88 -10.21 -0.93
N TRP A 24 7.93 -9.27 -1.01
CA TRP A 24 7.10 -9.06 -2.19
C TRP A 24 7.78 -8.33 -3.34
N ARG A 25 9.05 -7.96 -3.20
CA ARG A 25 9.89 -7.33 -4.25
C ARG A 25 10.93 -8.27 -4.83
N ARG A 26 10.95 -9.50 -4.36
CA ARG A 26 11.84 -10.53 -4.87
C ARG A 26 11.20 -11.17 -6.09
N ASP A 27 11.98 -11.47 -7.10
CA ASP A 27 11.59 -12.23 -8.29
C ASP A 27 10.30 -11.71 -9.01
N PHE A 28 10.41 -10.56 -9.65
CA PHE A 28 9.33 -9.99 -10.46
C PHE A 28 9.03 -10.76 -11.77
N ASN A 29 9.83 -11.75 -12.10
CA ASN A 29 9.62 -12.59 -13.30
C ASN A 29 8.82 -13.87 -12.98
N HIS A 30 8.47 -14.08 -11.73
CA HIS A 30 7.67 -15.24 -11.32
C HIS A 30 6.19 -15.08 -11.70
N ALA A 31 5.55 -16.19 -12.10
CA ALA A 31 4.13 -16.18 -12.48
C ALA A 31 3.18 -15.65 -11.38
N ASN A 32 3.56 -15.84 -10.11
CA ASN A 32 2.77 -15.40 -8.96
C ASN A 32 3.05 -13.94 -8.54
N THR A 33 3.93 -13.21 -9.24
CA THR A 33 4.21 -11.80 -8.92
C THR A 33 2.96 -10.94 -8.74
N PRO A 34 1.95 -10.98 -9.62
CA PRO A 34 0.75 -10.16 -9.43
C PRO A 34 -0.05 -10.52 -8.18
N TYR A 35 -0.12 -11.79 -7.81
CA TYR A 35 -0.72 -12.24 -6.56
C TYR A 35 0.09 -11.77 -5.34
N ASN A 36 1.40 -11.90 -5.38
CA ASN A 36 2.30 -11.47 -4.32
C ASN A 36 2.19 -9.96 -4.04
N ILE A 37 2.12 -9.15 -5.09
CA ILE A 37 1.89 -7.71 -4.98
C ILE A 37 0.48 -7.42 -4.44
N LEU A 38 -0.56 -8.10 -4.93
CA LEU A 38 -1.92 -7.96 -4.43
C LEU A 38 -1.99 -8.20 -2.92
N VAL A 39 -1.42 -9.31 -2.44
CA VAL A 39 -1.37 -9.65 -0.99
C VAL A 39 -0.66 -8.55 -0.21
N SER A 40 0.51 -8.12 -0.67
CA SER A 40 1.29 -7.08 0.02
C SER A 40 0.54 -5.76 0.11
N GLU A 41 -0.12 -5.32 -0.96
CA GLU A 41 -0.88 -4.06 -1.00
C GLU A 41 -2.08 -4.09 -0.04
N PHE A 42 -2.78 -5.23 0.08
CA PHE A 42 -3.83 -5.38 1.08
C PHE A 42 -3.29 -5.35 2.52
N MET A 43 -2.15 -5.97 2.78
CA MET A 43 -1.54 -5.98 4.11
C MET A 43 -0.97 -4.61 4.51
N LEU A 44 -0.42 -3.86 3.55
CA LEU A 44 0.19 -2.55 3.78
C LEU A 44 -0.82 -1.41 3.99
N GLN A 45 -2.10 -1.60 3.71
CA GLN A 45 -3.12 -0.59 4.02
C GLN A 45 -3.11 -0.24 5.52
N GLN A 46 -2.71 0.99 5.87
CA GLN A 46 -2.66 1.49 7.25
C GLN A 46 -1.82 0.62 8.23
N THR A 47 -0.89 -0.15 7.70
CA THR A 47 0.02 -1.00 8.49
C THR A 47 1.46 -0.72 8.10
N THR A 48 2.38 -0.73 9.05
CA THR A 48 3.80 -0.46 8.78
C THR A 48 4.45 -1.65 8.08
N VAL A 49 5.46 -1.37 7.25
CA VAL A 49 6.21 -2.41 6.52
C VAL A 49 6.77 -3.47 7.47
N ASN A 50 7.38 -3.06 8.58
CA ASN A 50 7.97 -3.99 9.55
C ASN A 50 6.95 -4.96 10.14
N SER A 51 5.71 -4.49 10.39
CA SER A 51 4.64 -5.35 10.90
C SER A 51 4.10 -6.32 9.84
N VAL A 52 4.29 -6.01 8.55
CA VAL A 52 3.76 -6.83 7.46
C VAL A 52 4.71 -7.97 7.06
N ILE A 53 6.02 -7.79 7.17
CA ILE A 53 7.02 -8.75 6.65
C ILE A 53 6.74 -10.18 7.15
N ASP A 54 6.65 -10.37 8.46
CA ASP A 54 6.46 -11.72 9.04
C ASP A 54 5.08 -12.30 8.72
N HIS A 55 4.04 -11.46 8.69
CA HIS A 55 2.68 -11.89 8.30
C HIS A 55 2.64 -12.30 6.83
N TYR A 56 3.28 -11.52 5.96
CA TYR A 56 3.36 -11.82 4.54
C TYR A 56 4.07 -13.15 4.27
N ASN A 57 5.24 -13.38 4.90
CA ASN A 57 5.98 -14.62 4.72
C ASN A 57 5.12 -15.83 5.12
N ARG A 58 4.54 -15.82 6.34
CA ARG A 58 3.65 -16.90 6.80
C ARG A 58 2.43 -17.09 5.90
N PHE A 59 1.89 -16.01 5.36
CA PHE A 59 0.74 -16.05 4.47
C PHE A 59 1.09 -16.72 3.13
N ILE A 60 2.20 -16.34 2.50
CA ILE A 60 2.66 -16.90 1.22
C ILE A 60 3.14 -18.36 1.42
N ASP A 61 3.76 -18.69 2.54
CA ASP A 61 4.12 -20.08 2.86
C ASP A 61 2.88 -20.99 2.93
N ARG A 62 1.77 -20.49 3.50
CA ARG A 62 0.51 -21.25 3.57
C ARG A 62 -0.26 -21.26 2.24
N TRP A 63 -0.29 -20.14 1.54
CA TRP A 63 -1.01 -19.96 0.28
C TRP A 63 -0.07 -19.37 -0.78
N PRO A 64 0.75 -20.20 -1.43
CA PRO A 64 1.79 -19.73 -2.35
C PRO A 64 1.27 -19.17 -3.67
N ASP A 65 0.02 -19.42 -4.02
CA ASP A 65 -0.63 -18.89 -5.21
C ASP A 65 -2.10 -18.55 -4.99
N LEU A 66 -2.66 -17.78 -5.93
CA LEU A 66 -4.03 -17.30 -5.87
C LEU A 66 -5.07 -18.41 -5.83
N LYS A 67 -4.84 -19.49 -6.58
CA LYS A 67 -5.77 -20.62 -6.67
C LYS A 67 -5.92 -21.30 -5.31
N ILE A 68 -4.80 -21.68 -4.69
CA ILE A 68 -4.76 -22.30 -3.37
C ILE A 68 -5.41 -21.37 -2.33
N PHE A 69 -5.12 -20.07 -2.41
CA PHE A 69 -5.73 -19.09 -1.49
C PHE A 69 -7.24 -18.94 -1.71
N SER A 70 -7.72 -19.03 -2.95
CA SER A 70 -9.16 -18.92 -3.22
C SER A 70 -10.01 -20.01 -2.59
N ASP A 71 -9.42 -21.16 -2.23
CA ASP A 71 -10.10 -22.27 -1.56
C ASP A 71 -10.13 -22.11 -0.02
N ALA A 72 -9.42 -21.11 0.51
CA ALA A 72 -9.40 -20.85 1.96
C ALA A 72 -10.77 -20.44 2.49
N THR A 73 -11.01 -20.77 3.76
CA THR A 73 -12.18 -20.30 4.51
C THR A 73 -11.94 -18.90 5.09
N GLU A 74 -13.03 -18.17 5.36
CA GLU A 74 -12.91 -16.85 6.00
C GLU A 74 -12.27 -16.95 7.39
N ASP A 75 -12.56 -17.98 8.15
CA ASP A 75 -12.01 -18.17 9.50
C ASP A 75 -10.48 -18.43 9.47
N GLU A 76 -9.98 -19.22 8.51
CA GLU A 76 -8.53 -19.42 8.31
C GLU A 76 -7.81 -18.11 7.94
N VAL A 77 -8.44 -17.29 7.09
CA VAL A 77 -7.87 -15.99 6.71
C VAL A 77 -7.86 -15.04 7.90
N LEU A 78 -8.92 -14.98 8.69
CA LEU A 78 -8.99 -14.15 9.89
C LEU A 78 -7.97 -14.55 10.95
N GLU A 79 -7.76 -15.84 11.14
CA GLU A 79 -6.70 -16.37 12.02
C GLU A 79 -5.32 -15.89 11.56
N MET A 80 -4.99 -16.09 10.29
CA MET A 80 -3.70 -15.67 9.72
C MET A 80 -3.52 -14.13 9.73
N TRP A 81 -4.64 -13.38 9.64
CA TRP A 81 -4.64 -11.89 9.67
C TRP A 81 -4.52 -11.32 11.08
N SER A 82 -4.59 -12.19 12.11
CA SER A 82 -4.54 -11.75 13.51
C SER A 82 -3.26 -10.96 13.79
N GLY A 83 -3.42 -9.80 14.42
CA GLY A 83 -2.33 -8.86 14.71
C GLY A 83 -2.14 -7.73 13.68
N LEU A 84 -2.64 -7.87 12.44
CA LEU A 84 -2.57 -6.79 11.43
C LEU A 84 -3.67 -5.72 11.60
N GLY A 85 -4.77 -6.05 12.29
CA GLY A 85 -5.94 -5.18 12.41
C GLY A 85 -6.71 -5.00 11.10
N TYR A 86 -7.78 -4.19 11.14
CA TYR A 86 -8.64 -3.94 9.96
C TYR A 86 -8.98 -5.23 9.19
N TYR A 87 -9.58 -6.19 9.88
CA TYR A 87 -9.84 -7.56 9.41
C TYR A 87 -10.63 -7.65 8.10
N SER A 88 -11.45 -6.63 7.79
CA SER A 88 -12.15 -6.53 6.51
C SER A 88 -11.21 -6.53 5.29
N ARG A 89 -9.93 -6.18 5.46
CA ARG A 89 -8.94 -6.29 4.39
C ARG A 89 -8.67 -7.75 4.01
N GLY A 90 -8.50 -8.62 5.01
CA GLY A 90 -8.31 -10.06 4.79
C GLY A 90 -9.51 -10.71 4.12
N THR A 91 -10.73 -10.42 4.61
CA THR A 91 -11.96 -10.94 3.99
C THR A 91 -12.20 -10.38 2.58
N ASN A 92 -11.85 -9.12 2.32
CA ASN A 92 -11.93 -8.55 0.97
C ASN A 92 -10.87 -9.16 0.04
N LEU A 93 -9.65 -9.41 0.51
CA LEU A 93 -8.62 -10.09 -0.27
C LEU A 93 -9.09 -11.49 -0.69
N LEU A 94 -9.67 -12.27 0.23
CA LEU A 94 -10.23 -13.58 -0.09
C LEU A 94 -11.34 -13.49 -1.15
N LYS A 95 -12.30 -12.59 -0.96
CA LYS A 95 -13.38 -12.36 -1.92
C LYS A 95 -12.85 -11.98 -3.30
N THR A 96 -11.86 -11.09 -3.33
CA THR A 96 -11.19 -10.66 -4.55
C THR A 96 -10.52 -11.84 -5.25
N CYS A 97 -9.77 -12.68 -4.53
CA CYS A 97 -9.09 -13.84 -5.13
C CYS A 97 -10.08 -14.90 -5.62
N LYS A 98 -11.22 -15.12 -4.93
CA LYS A 98 -12.30 -15.99 -5.42
C LYS A 98 -12.86 -15.48 -6.76
N ILE A 99 -13.19 -14.20 -6.85
CA ILE A 99 -13.68 -13.60 -8.10
C ILE A 99 -12.62 -13.71 -9.22
N ILE A 100 -11.35 -13.44 -8.91
CA ILE A 100 -10.27 -13.58 -9.89
C ILE A 100 -10.12 -15.03 -10.35
N ASN A 101 -10.22 -16.00 -9.45
CA ASN A 101 -10.13 -17.41 -9.81
C ASN A 101 -11.29 -17.83 -10.72
N GLU A 102 -12.52 -17.44 -10.40
CA GLU A 102 -13.73 -17.81 -11.12
C GLU A 102 -13.86 -17.10 -12.48
N GLN A 103 -13.60 -15.79 -12.52
CA GLN A 103 -13.91 -14.96 -13.70
C GLN A 103 -12.69 -14.68 -14.59
N TYR A 104 -11.48 -14.80 -14.03
CA TYR A 104 -10.23 -14.47 -14.73
C TYR A 104 -9.22 -15.63 -14.71
N GLN A 105 -9.69 -16.88 -14.52
CA GLN A 105 -8.87 -18.09 -14.58
C GLN A 105 -7.66 -18.06 -13.62
N GLY A 106 -7.81 -17.42 -12.46
CA GLY A 106 -6.74 -17.28 -11.48
C GLY A 106 -5.65 -16.24 -11.83
N LYS A 107 -5.84 -15.46 -12.89
CA LYS A 107 -4.88 -14.43 -13.31
C LYS A 107 -5.36 -13.05 -12.83
N VAL A 108 -4.56 -12.40 -12.00
CA VAL A 108 -4.84 -11.03 -11.57
C VAL A 108 -4.95 -10.13 -12.80
N PRO A 109 -6.04 -9.36 -12.99
CA PRO A 109 -6.15 -8.47 -14.15
C PRO A 109 -5.10 -7.35 -14.13
N ASN A 110 -4.66 -6.92 -15.33
CA ASN A 110 -3.77 -5.76 -15.51
C ASN A 110 -4.51 -4.47 -15.90
N SER A 111 -5.83 -4.47 -15.88
CA SER A 111 -6.67 -3.30 -16.15
C SER A 111 -7.11 -2.65 -14.84
N MET A 112 -6.83 -1.36 -14.70
CA MET A 112 -7.27 -0.58 -13.53
C MET A 112 -8.79 -0.59 -13.38
N ASP A 113 -9.55 -0.50 -14.48
CA ASP A 113 -11.00 -0.46 -14.44
C ASP A 113 -11.58 -1.78 -13.94
N ILE A 114 -11.03 -2.91 -14.38
CA ILE A 114 -11.42 -4.23 -13.87
C ILE A 114 -11.03 -4.37 -12.40
N LEU A 115 -9.80 -4.04 -12.04
CA LEU A 115 -9.31 -4.15 -10.67
C LEU A 115 -10.18 -3.35 -9.69
N LYS A 116 -10.66 -2.17 -10.07
CA LYS A 116 -11.53 -1.33 -9.22
C LYS A 116 -12.90 -1.93 -8.95
N THR A 117 -13.36 -2.87 -9.74
CA THR A 117 -14.62 -3.57 -9.48
C THR A 117 -14.52 -4.61 -8.38
N LEU A 118 -13.28 -4.99 -7.99
CA LEU A 118 -13.01 -6.04 -7.03
C LEU A 118 -13.07 -5.52 -5.58
N PRO A 119 -13.56 -6.32 -4.63
CA PRO A 119 -13.71 -5.91 -3.23
C PRO A 119 -12.40 -5.42 -2.59
N GLY A 120 -12.42 -4.22 -2.03
CA GLY A 120 -11.27 -3.65 -1.31
C GLY A 120 -10.18 -3.03 -2.19
N ILE A 121 -10.36 -3.03 -3.52
CA ILE A 121 -9.43 -2.40 -4.47
C ILE A 121 -9.99 -1.02 -4.89
N GLY A 122 -9.27 0.03 -4.48
CA GLY A 122 -9.53 1.40 -4.91
C GLY A 122 -8.49 1.90 -5.92
N ASP A 123 -8.56 3.20 -6.24
CA ASP A 123 -7.67 3.86 -7.21
C ASP A 123 -6.18 3.59 -6.95
N TYR A 124 -5.75 3.65 -5.67
CA TYR A 124 -4.35 3.43 -5.33
C TYR A 124 -3.91 1.99 -5.59
N ILE A 125 -4.65 1.00 -5.06
CA ILE A 125 -4.25 -0.41 -5.18
C ILE A 125 -4.29 -0.86 -6.64
N SER A 126 -5.33 -0.48 -7.39
CA SER A 126 -5.40 -0.80 -8.82
C SER A 126 -4.20 -0.24 -9.59
N SER A 127 -3.83 1.02 -9.34
CA SER A 127 -2.68 1.66 -9.95
C SER A 127 -1.35 1.02 -9.49
N ALA A 128 -1.21 0.68 -8.22
CA ALA A 128 -0.02 0.03 -7.67
C ALA A 128 0.21 -1.37 -8.29
N ILE A 129 -0.85 -2.18 -8.42
CA ILE A 129 -0.79 -3.48 -9.08
C ILE A 129 -0.33 -3.31 -10.53
N VAL A 130 -0.93 -2.39 -11.28
CA VAL A 130 -0.60 -2.16 -12.69
C VAL A 130 0.86 -1.73 -12.85
N SER A 131 1.36 -0.80 -12.03
CA SER A 131 2.75 -0.35 -12.13
C SER A 131 3.75 -1.37 -11.58
N ILE A 132 3.49 -1.95 -10.41
CA ILE A 132 4.49 -2.77 -9.73
C ILE A 132 4.52 -4.20 -10.27
N ALA A 133 3.36 -4.83 -10.46
CA ALA A 133 3.30 -6.21 -10.93
C ALA A 133 3.51 -6.32 -12.44
N TYR A 134 2.91 -5.42 -13.20
CA TYR A 134 2.90 -5.49 -14.66
C TYR A 134 3.87 -4.53 -15.36
N ASP A 135 4.56 -3.67 -14.60
CA ASP A 135 5.46 -2.65 -15.14
C ASP A 135 4.81 -1.76 -16.21
N MET A 136 3.55 -1.40 -15.99
CA MET A 136 2.76 -0.57 -16.90
C MET A 136 2.52 0.82 -16.31
N PRO A 137 2.47 1.88 -17.13
CA PRO A 137 2.20 3.25 -16.67
C PRO A 137 0.92 3.35 -15.84
N SER A 138 0.97 4.05 -14.73
CA SER A 138 -0.20 4.34 -13.90
C SER A 138 -0.01 5.58 -13.02
N GLN A 139 -1.07 5.93 -12.28
CA GLN A 139 -1.11 7.07 -11.36
C GLN A 139 -1.03 6.62 -9.89
N ALA A 140 -0.16 5.64 -9.58
CA ALA A 140 -0.01 5.13 -8.23
C ALA A 140 0.61 6.17 -7.31
N VAL A 141 -0.18 6.77 -6.42
CA VAL A 141 0.27 7.83 -5.50
C VAL A 141 -0.12 7.47 -4.07
N ASP A 142 0.87 7.06 -3.27
CA ASP A 142 0.76 6.93 -1.82
C ASP A 142 1.14 8.25 -1.12
N THR A 143 1.11 8.26 0.21
CA THR A 143 1.47 9.45 0.99
C THR A 143 2.95 9.84 0.89
N ASN A 144 3.85 8.89 0.59
CA ASN A 144 5.27 9.18 0.37
C ASN A 144 5.47 9.83 -0.97
N ILE A 145 4.93 9.25 -2.03
CA ILE A 145 4.98 9.78 -3.39
C ILE A 145 4.34 11.18 -3.44
N GLN A 146 3.13 11.33 -2.87
CA GLN A 146 2.46 12.63 -2.77
C GLN A 146 3.38 13.68 -2.17
N ARG A 147 4.06 13.37 -1.07
CA ARG A 147 4.94 14.30 -0.36
C ARG A 147 6.21 14.61 -1.15
N VAL A 148 6.85 13.59 -1.73
CA VAL A 148 8.07 13.76 -2.53
C VAL A 148 7.82 14.67 -3.72
N ILE A 149 6.81 14.35 -4.52
CA ILE A 149 6.49 15.11 -5.74
C ILE A 149 6.01 16.54 -5.40
N THR A 150 5.17 16.69 -4.37
CA THR A 150 4.74 18.02 -3.91
C THR A 150 5.93 18.89 -3.52
N ARG A 151 6.92 18.34 -2.80
CA ARG A 151 8.13 19.07 -2.39
C ARG A 151 9.07 19.30 -3.56
N TYR A 152 9.30 18.31 -4.40
CA TYR A 152 10.19 18.42 -5.53
C TYR A 152 9.79 19.57 -6.47
N PHE A 153 8.51 19.67 -6.80
CA PHE A 153 7.97 20.71 -7.68
C PHE A 153 7.42 21.94 -6.95
N SER A 154 7.49 21.99 -5.62
CA SER A 154 6.88 23.07 -4.81
C SER A 154 5.40 23.31 -5.14
N LEU A 155 4.63 22.22 -5.33
CA LEU A 155 3.21 22.32 -5.68
C LEU A 155 2.42 22.96 -4.56
N LYS A 156 1.54 23.92 -4.87
CA LYS A 156 0.68 24.57 -3.88
C LYS A 156 -0.29 23.58 -3.26
N TYR A 157 -0.44 23.61 -1.94
CA TYR A 157 -1.30 22.73 -1.18
C TYR A 157 -2.63 23.40 -0.77
N ASP A 158 -3.04 24.44 -1.49
CA ASP A 158 -4.25 25.21 -1.15
C ASP A 158 -5.53 24.37 -1.34
N ASP A 159 -5.54 23.48 -2.34
CA ASP A 159 -6.58 22.51 -2.59
C ASP A 159 -5.99 21.10 -2.62
N PRO A 160 -6.29 20.24 -1.59
CA PRO A 160 -5.78 18.88 -1.54
C PRO A 160 -6.19 18.01 -2.74
N THR A 161 -7.39 18.22 -3.29
CA THR A 161 -7.90 17.44 -4.43
C THR A 161 -7.15 17.81 -5.70
N LYS A 162 -6.97 19.10 -5.95
CA LYS A 162 -6.21 19.59 -7.09
C LYS A 162 -4.73 19.20 -7.00
N ASN A 163 -4.14 19.31 -5.81
CA ASN A 163 -2.77 18.88 -5.58
C ASN A 163 -2.60 17.38 -5.88
N LYS A 164 -3.54 16.53 -5.39
CA LYS A 164 -3.52 15.10 -5.66
C LYS A 164 -3.57 14.81 -7.16
N LYS A 165 -4.45 15.48 -7.90
CA LYS A 165 -4.56 15.33 -9.36
C LYS A 165 -3.26 15.72 -10.06
N ASN A 166 -2.68 16.88 -9.73
CA ASN A 166 -1.40 17.31 -10.30
C ASN A 166 -0.28 16.28 -10.07
N VAL A 167 -0.21 15.72 -8.85
CA VAL A 167 0.77 14.67 -8.55
C VAL A 167 0.51 13.40 -9.36
N GLN A 168 -0.75 13.01 -9.54
CA GLN A 168 -1.13 11.86 -10.36
C GLN A 168 -0.74 12.03 -11.82
N ASP A 169 -0.93 13.23 -12.39
CA ASP A 169 -0.56 13.54 -13.77
C ASP A 169 0.96 13.49 -13.96
N ILE A 170 1.73 14.04 -13.01
CA ILE A 170 3.19 13.93 -13.01
C ILE A 170 3.65 12.49 -12.91
N ILE A 171 3.07 11.70 -12.01
CA ILE A 171 3.43 10.27 -11.86
C ILE A 171 3.13 9.49 -13.13
N PHE A 172 1.99 9.76 -13.78
CA PHE A 172 1.67 9.12 -15.05
C PHE A 172 2.71 9.45 -16.13
N GLU A 173 3.15 10.71 -16.21
CA GLU A 173 4.19 11.11 -17.14
C GLU A 173 5.52 10.40 -16.82
N LEU A 174 5.99 10.42 -15.57
CA LEU A 174 7.24 9.75 -15.19
C LEU A 174 7.21 8.25 -15.46
N THR A 175 6.09 7.57 -15.17
CA THR A 175 5.91 6.14 -15.43
C THR A 175 5.71 5.81 -16.91
N SER A 176 5.39 6.77 -17.75
CA SER A 176 5.28 6.58 -19.20
C SER A 176 6.64 6.68 -19.90
N HIS A 177 7.66 7.26 -19.24
CA HIS A 177 8.99 7.43 -19.81
C HIS A 177 9.99 6.36 -19.39
N ASP A 178 9.84 5.79 -18.19
CA ASP A 178 10.76 4.81 -17.62
C ASP A 178 10.00 3.66 -16.95
N SER A 179 10.74 2.64 -16.44
CA SER A 179 10.13 1.49 -15.74
C SER A 179 9.16 1.96 -14.64
N PRO A 180 7.85 1.81 -14.83
CA PRO A 180 6.85 2.19 -13.84
C PRO A 180 7.12 1.59 -12.47
N ARG A 181 7.51 0.32 -12.43
CA ARG A 181 7.85 -0.42 -11.21
C ARG A 181 8.97 0.26 -10.43
N GLU A 182 10.05 0.62 -11.11
CA GLU A 182 11.22 1.22 -10.47
C GLU A 182 10.94 2.65 -10.03
N VAL A 183 10.21 3.42 -10.82
CA VAL A 183 9.80 4.80 -10.48
C VAL A 183 8.92 4.80 -9.24
N ILE A 184 7.84 4.00 -9.20
CA ILE A 184 6.90 3.97 -8.08
C ILE A 184 7.59 3.50 -6.80
N GLN A 185 8.29 2.39 -6.84
CA GLN A 185 8.95 1.85 -5.65
C GLN A 185 10.14 2.71 -5.20
N GLY A 186 10.87 3.31 -6.15
CA GLY A 186 11.94 4.26 -5.86
C GLY A 186 11.43 5.50 -5.11
N LEU A 187 10.34 6.10 -5.55
CA LEU A 187 9.71 7.23 -4.86
C LEU A 187 9.18 6.88 -3.47
N MET A 188 8.59 5.69 -3.30
CA MET A 188 8.17 5.19 -1.98
C MET A 188 9.36 5.06 -1.02
N ASP A 189 10.45 4.46 -1.49
CA ASP A 189 11.66 4.26 -0.68
C ASP A 189 12.36 5.57 -0.36
N LEU A 190 12.50 6.46 -1.34
CA LEU A 190 13.04 7.81 -1.15
C LEU A 190 12.22 8.61 -0.12
N GLY A 191 10.89 8.57 -0.24
CA GLY A 191 9.99 9.24 0.69
C GLY A 191 10.09 8.71 2.12
N SER A 192 10.34 7.42 2.29
CA SER A 192 10.51 6.81 3.61
C SER A 192 11.90 7.01 4.21
N LYS A 193 12.93 7.14 3.39
CA LYS A 193 14.33 7.27 3.83
C LYS A 193 14.75 8.73 4.02
N PHE A 194 14.57 9.56 3.01
CA PHE A 194 15.11 10.93 2.98
C PHE A 194 14.04 12.01 3.18
N CYS A 195 12.92 11.89 2.49
CA CYS A 195 11.88 12.92 2.44
C CYS A 195 10.77 12.65 3.45
N LYS A 196 11.12 12.48 4.74
CA LYS A 196 10.15 12.18 5.80
C LYS A 196 9.21 13.35 6.11
N PRO A 197 8.09 13.13 6.78
CA PRO A 197 7.13 14.20 7.09
C PRO A 197 7.70 15.34 7.94
N ARG A 198 8.50 15.01 8.96
CA ARG A 198 9.05 15.99 9.93
C ARG A 198 10.55 16.17 9.86
N GLU A 199 11.26 15.17 9.36
CA GLU A 199 12.71 15.13 9.27
C GLU A 199 13.12 14.86 7.83
N VAL A 200 13.97 15.72 7.27
CA VAL A 200 14.41 15.61 5.88
C VAL A 200 15.92 15.49 5.81
N HIS A 201 16.41 14.54 5.00
CA HIS A 201 17.82 14.28 4.74
C HIS A 201 18.17 14.68 3.31
N CYS A 202 17.96 15.95 2.98
CA CYS A 202 18.04 16.44 1.59
C CYS A 202 19.44 16.38 0.98
N LYS A 203 20.50 16.54 1.79
CA LYS A 203 21.88 16.48 1.28
C LYS A 203 22.27 15.13 0.72
N GLU A 204 21.65 14.06 1.22
CA GLU A 204 21.87 12.67 0.82
C GLU A 204 20.84 12.19 -0.23
N CYS A 205 19.84 13.01 -0.53
CA CYS A 205 18.74 12.65 -1.41
C CYS A 205 19.20 12.66 -2.88
N PRO A 206 18.98 11.59 -3.65
CA PRO A 206 19.40 11.53 -5.06
C PRO A 206 18.69 12.55 -5.96
N LEU A 207 17.61 13.17 -5.48
CA LEU A 207 16.85 14.19 -6.21
C LEU A 207 17.10 15.61 -5.69
N ASN A 208 18.15 15.84 -4.91
CA ASN A 208 18.39 17.15 -4.28
C ASN A 208 18.64 18.27 -5.31
N ASP A 209 19.37 18.00 -6.39
CA ASP A 209 19.81 19.00 -7.35
C ASP A 209 18.65 19.69 -8.07
N GLY A 210 17.58 18.96 -8.37
CA GLY A 210 16.38 19.52 -9.02
C GLY A 210 15.24 19.87 -8.04
N CYS A 211 15.43 19.66 -6.73
CA CYS A 211 14.36 19.81 -5.75
C CYS A 211 14.12 21.27 -5.35
N VAL A 212 12.99 21.85 -5.78
CA VAL A 212 12.63 23.25 -5.49
C VAL A 212 12.48 23.50 -3.98
N ALA A 213 11.93 22.56 -3.22
CA ALA A 213 11.81 22.70 -1.76
C ALA A 213 13.19 22.76 -1.08
N PHE A 214 14.16 21.99 -1.56
CA PHE A 214 15.53 22.03 -1.02
C PHE A 214 16.22 23.36 -1.33
N SER A 215 16.14 23.83 -2.58
CA SER A 215 16.71 25.11 -3.00
C SER A 215 16.11 26.29 -2.21
N ASN A 216 14.80 26.27 -1.97
CA ASN A 216 14.11 27.34 -1.23
C ASN A 216 14.13 27.15 0.28
N LYS A 217 14.70 26.06 0.80
CA LYS A 217 14.70 25.71 2.24
C LYS A 217 13.29 25.69 2.87
N PHE A 218 12.27 25.36 2.08
CA PHE A 218 10.88 25.32 2.49
C PHE A 218 10.30 23.92 2.32
N PHE A 219 9.97 23.26 3.45
CA PHE A 219 9.55 21.85 3.47
C PHE A 219 8.15 21.65 4.04
N ASP A 220 7.50 22.70 4.52
CA ASP A 220 6.17 22.59 5.11
C ASP A 220 5.09 22.89 4.05
N TYR A 221 4.58 21.82 3.50
CA TYR A 221 3.45 21.83 2.56
C TYR A 221 2.18 21.27 3.19
N SER A 222 2.23 20.89 4.46
CA SER A 222 1.07 20.36 5.17
C SER A 222 0.41 21.44 6.00
N LYS A 223 -0.83 21.80 5.67
CA LYS A 223 -1.71 22.37 6.68
C LYS A 223 -1.87 21.31 7.78
N VAL A 224 -1.28 21.55 8.94
CA VAL A 224 -1.46 20.69 10.12
C VAL A 224 -2.96 20.60 10.37
N LYS A 225 -3.57 19.49 10.00
CA LYS A 225 -4.97 19.22 10.38
C LYS A 225 -4.98 19.22 11.90
N LYS A 226 -5.70 20.17 12.50
CA LYS A 226 -5.98 20.12 13.95
C LYS A 226 -6.47 18.72 14.27
N GLN A 227 -5.78 18.03 15.16
CA GLN A 227 -6.22 16.69 15.59
C GLN A 227 -7.65 16.82 16.12
N LYS A 228 -8.60 16.18 15.45
CA LYS A 228 -9.94 16.04 16.00
C LYS A 228 -9.80 15.24 17.29
N LYS A 229 -10.31 15.78 18.40
CA LYS A 229 -10.40 15.02 19.65
C LYS A 229 -11.16 13.73 19.36
N ILE A 230 -10.49 12.61 19.53
CA ILE A 230 -11.12 11.29 19.38
C ILE A 230 -12.01 11.10 20.62
N PRO A 231 -13.32 10.87 20.46
CA PRO A 231 -14.19 10.64 21.61
C PRO A 231 -13.77 9.34 22.31
N ILE A 232 -13.60 9.43 23.63
CA ILE A 232 -13.37 8.25 24.46
C ILE A 232 -14.68 7.48 24.55
N LYS A 233 -14.64 6.20 24.19
CA LYS A 233 -15.77 5.28 24.36
C LYS A 233 -15.44 4.29 25.47
N TYR A 234 -16.36 4.13 26.39
CA TYR A 234 -16.28 3.14 27.45
C TYR A 234 -17.06 1.89 27.03
N GLY A 235 -16.55 0.70 27.38
CA GLY A 235 -17.21 -0.57 27.15
C GLY A 235 -16.91 -1.55 28.29
N TYR A 236 -17.76 -2.53 28.46
CA TYR A 236 -17.57 -3.61 29.42
C TYR A 236 -17.23 -4.89 28.66
N VAL A 237 -16.29 -5.66 29.17
CA VAL A 237 -15.96 -7.00 28.70
C VAL A 237 -16.33 -7.98 29.80
N PHE A 238 -17.16 -8.96 29.48
CA PHE A 238 -17.57 -10.02 30.40
C PHE A 238 -16.85 -11.31 30.05
N LEU A 239 -16.11 -11.86 31.00
CA LEU A 239 -15.46 -13.16 30.90
C LEU A 239 -16.37 -14.20 31.59
N ILE A 240 -17.10 -14.97 30.79
CA ILE A 240 -18.00 -16.00 31.31
C ILE A 240 -17.29 -17.37 31.24
N LYS A 241 -16.95 -17.91 32.41
CA LYS A 241 -16.25 -19.20 32.54
C LYS A 241 -17.20 -20.25 33.11
N LYS A 242 -17.25 -21.42 32.49
CA LYS A 242 -17.95 -22.58 33.04
C LYS A 242 -17.13 -23.29 34.13
N SER A 243 -17.79 -24.10 34.94
CA SER A 243 -17.14 -24.90 36.00
C SER A 243 -16.07 -25.86 35.47
N ASN A 244 -16.17 -26.30 34.22
CA ASN A 244 -15.17 -27.15 33.55
C ASN A 244 -13.96 -26.38 32.99
N GLY A 245 -13.86 -25.08 33.24
CA GLY A 245 -12.75 -24.26 32.77
C GLY A 245 -12.92 -23.58 31.38
N SER A 246 -13.95 -23.99 30.62
CA SER A 246 -14.24 -23.43 29.30
C SER A 246 -14.77 -22.00 29.39
N TYR A 247 -14.45 -21.15 28.41
CA TYR A 247 -14.97 -19.80 28.27
C TYR A 247 -16.07 -19.74 27.21
N MET A 248 -17.07 -18.89 27.44
CA MET A 248 -18.08 -18.60 26.44
C MET A 248 -17.50 -17.56 25.47
N ILE A 249 -17.54 -17.85 24.19
CA ILE A 249 -17.19 -16.90 23.12
C ILE A 249 -18.36 -16.78 22.15
N THR A 250 -18.53 -15.59 21.57
CA THR A 250 -19.54 -15.35 20.53
C THR A 250 -18.89 -14.71 19.32
N LYS A 251 -19.41 -15.01 18.13
CA LYS A 251 -18.98 -14.34 16.90
C LYS A 251 -19.65 -12.94 16.85
N ARG A 252 -18.84 -11.91 16.65
CA ARG A 252 -19.33 -10.51 16.48
C ARG A 252 -20.13 -10.40 15.19
N SER A 253 -21.00 -9.40 15.14
CA SER A 253 -21.77 -9.12 13.94
C SER A 253 -20.87 -8.84 12.73
N SER A 254 -21.42 -9.00 11.51
CA SER A 254 -20.72 -8.73 10.25
C SER A 254 -20.44 -7.23 10.00
N LYS A 255 -20.92 -6.34 10.89
CA LYS A 255 -20.74 -4.89 10.78
C LYS A 255 -20.13 -4.32 12.07
N GLY A 256 -19.28 -3.30 11.93
CA GLY A 256 -18.68 -2.58 13.05
C GLY A 256 -17.21 -2.91 13.27
N VAL A 257 -16.67 -2.42 14.41
CA VAL A 257 -15.26 -2.66 14.78
C VAL A 257 -15.06 -4.14 15.10
N LEU A 258 -14.00 -4.74 14.54
CA LEU A 258 -13.68 -6.16 14.67
C LEU A 258 -14.84 -7.09 14.20
N ALA A 259 -15.55 -6.72 13.13
CA ALA A 259 -16.61 -7.55 12.54
C ALA A 259 -16.12 -8.95 12.22
N ASN A 260 -17.01 -9.94 12.38
CA ASN A 260 -16.77 -11.39 12.16
C ASN A 260 -15.69 -12.04 13.04
N THR A 261 -15.04 -11.32 13.96
CA THR A 261 -14.12 -11.92 14.93
C THR A 261 -14.87 -12.49 16.14
N TYR A 262 -14.23 -13.37 16.88
CA TYR A 262 -14.77 -13.91 18.14
C TYR A 262 -14.45 -12.98 19.33
N GLN A 263 -15.35 -12.90 20.29
CA GLN A 263 -15.20 -12.16 21.54
C GLN A 263 -15.70 -12.96 22.72
#